data_1921dddeae07601f881d093777a412d4
#
_entry.id   1921dddeae07601f881d093777a412d4
#
_cell.length_a   1.000
_cell.length_b   1.000
_cell.length_c   1.000
_cell.angle_alpha   90.00
_cell.angle_beta   90.00
_cell.angle_gamma   90.00
#
_symmetry.space_group_name_H-M   'P 1'
#
loop_
_entity.id
_entity.type
_entity.pdbx_description
1 polymer ?
#
loop_
_entity_poly.entity_id
_entity_poly.type
_entity_poly.pdbx_seq_one_letter_code
_entity_poly.pdbx_strand_id
1 'polypeptide(L)'
;MHKHVATNLKKKPKMPFTFSHPAIILPLKNIFGKWVSLTGLIIGSLTPDFEYFLRMKIQSDYSHTIIGTLWFNLPLGILLCFIFHDIIKKPLIENSPNFIQSRMKELKSLNWKEYFMKNWITVSLSVVIGAYSHIFWDSFTHSHSFFTNFFELNRKIEGTDIPIFKILQHLSTVIGGIIIIRYFLKQKTEIIDYSEQNIKYWINIIILTISILTVRIYLGLRITEYGNIIVSGIASGMIALTFVSLYEQRKTGGNTVYN
;
A
#
# COMPACT_ATOMS: atom_id res chain seq x y z
N MET A 1 -31.53 -42.19 -8.71
CA MET A 1 -31.42 -40.86 -9.39
C MET A 1 -30.69 -39.91 -8.43
N HIS A 2 -29.35 -39.98 -8.37
CA HIS A 2 -28.53 -39.09 -7.50
C HIS A 2 -28.15 -37.84 -8.29
N LYS A 3 -28.71 -36.69 -7.87
CA LYS A 3 -28.28 -35.37 -8.36
C LYS A 3 -26.93 -35.07 -7.73
N HIS A 4 -25.86 -35.08 -8.50
CA HIS A 4 -24.59 -34.45 -8.15
C HIS A 4 -24.81 -32.93 -8.03
N VAL A 5 -24.86 -32.43 -6.82
CA VAL A 5 -24.72 -31.00 -6.55
C VAL A 5 -23.24 -30.66 -6.73
N ALA A 6 -22.90 -30.18 -7.91
CA ALA A 6 -21.59 -29.60 -8.16
C ALA A 6 -21.44 -28.35 -7.28
N THR A 7 -20.72 -28.46 -6.18
CA THR A 7 -20.29 -27.32 -5.39
C THR A 7 -19.35 -26.48 -6.23
N ASN A 8 -19.88 -25.40 -6.81
CA ASN A 8 -19.11 -24.34 -7.42
C ASN A 8 -18.21 -23.70 -6.35
N LEU A 9 -17.02 -24.27 -6.15
CA LEU A 9 -15.94 -23.63 -5.42
C LEU A 9 -15.55 -22.37 -6.22
N LYS A 10 -16.16 -21.24 -5.90
CA LYS A 10 -15.69 -19.93 -6.38
C LYS A 10 -14.21 -19.83 -6.04
N LYS A 11 -13.33 -20.01 -7.02
CA LYS A 11 -11.89 -19.76 -6.88
C LYS A 11 -11.75 -18.34 -6.37
N LYS A 12 -11.29 -18.18 -5.11
CA LYS A 12 -11.06 -16.87 -4.50
C LYS A 12 -10.07 -16.09 -5.38
N PRO A 13 -10.32 -14.83 -5.69
CA PRO A 13 -9.39 -14.02 -6.47
C PRO A 13 -8.05 -13.97 -5.74
N LYS A 14 -6.96 -14.19 -6.47
CA LYS A 14 -5.60 -13.95 -5.98
C LYS A 14 -5.28 -12.51 -6.33
N MET A 15 -4.94 -11.69 -5.34
CA MET A 15 -4.59 -10.28 -5.56
C MET A 15 -3.24 -10.11 -6.26
N PRO A 16 -3.06 -9.10 -7.14
CA PRO A 16 -1.74 -8.59 -7.46
C PRO A 16 -1.11 -7.98 -6.19
N PHE A 17 0.20 -7.80 -6.22
CA PHE A 17 0.89 -7.21 -5.08
C PHE A 17 0.59 -5.71 -5.01
N THR A 18 -0.21 -5.29 -4.05
CA THR A 18 -0.70 -3.91 -3.84
C THR A 18 0.40 -2.84 -3.98
N PHE A 19 1.58 -3.11 -3.44
CA PHE A 19 2.68 -2.14 -3.42
C PHE A 19 3.36 -1.91 -4.79
N SER A 20 2.95 -2.59 -5.86
CA SER A 20 3.40 -2.30 -7.22
C SER A 20 2.56 -1.24 -7.94
N HIS A 21 1.34 -0.96 -7.49
CA HIS A 21 0.42 0.00 -8.11
C HIS A 21 0.96 1.44 -8.19
N PRO A 22 1.74 1.94 -7.20
CA PRO A 22 2.34 3.27 -7.32
C PRO A 22 3.19 3.46 -8.58
N ALA A 23 3.71 2.39 -9.19
CA ALA A 23 4.56 2.50 -10.38
C ALA A 23 3.90 3.25 -11.53
N ILE A 24 2.58 3.08 -11.75
CA ILE A 24 1.85 3.71 -12.86
C ILE A 24 1.72 5.22 -12.69
N ILE A 25 1.68 5.72 -11.44
CA ILE A 25 1.44 7.14 -11.15
C ILE A 25 2.73 7.93 -10.91
N LEU A 26 3.87 7.29 -10.66
CA LEU A 26 5.14 7.99 -10.42
C LEU A 26 5.53 8.95 -11.56
N PRO A 27 5.35 8.61 -12.86
CA PRO A 27 5.63 9.52 -13.96
C PRO A 27 4.80 10.81 -13.92
N LEU A 28 3.59 10.77 -13.37
CA LEU A 28 2.71 11.94 -13.31
C LEU A 28 3.33 13.08 -12.49
N LYS A 29 4.13 12.76 -11.46
CA LYS A 29 4.84 13.79 -10.69
C LYS A 29 5.84 14.57 -11.56
N ASN A 30 6.52 13.90 -12.48
CA ASN A 30 7.47 14.54 -13.39
C ASN A 30 6.75 15.38 -14.47
N ILE A 31 5.58 14.92 -14.93
CA ILE A 31 4.78 15.59 -15.97
C ILE A 31 4.07 16.82 -15.41
N PHE A 32 3.38 16.68 -14.27
CA PHE A 32 2.50 17.70 -13.72
C PHE A 32 3.13 18.51 -12.57
N GLY A 33 4.31 18.15 -12.08
CA GLY A 33 5.08 18.92 -11.10
C GLY A 33 4.27 19.33 -9.88
N LYS A 34 4.07 20.64 -9.69
CA LYS A 34 3.35 21.21 -8.54
C LYS A 34 1.84 20.94 -8.53
N TRP A 35 1.25 20.54 -9.65
CA TRP A 35 -0.18 20.28 -9.80
C TRP A 35 -0.63 18.94 -9.19
N VAL A 36 0.32 18.10 -8.78
CA VAL A 36 0.03 16.82 -8.13
C VAL A 36 0.85 16.64 -6.86
N SER A 37 0.24 16.00 -5.86
CA SER A 37 0.88 15.58 -4.62
C SER A 37 1.40 14.15 -4.78
N LEU A 38 2.72 13.95 -4.68
CA LEU A 38 3.31 12.61 -4.77
C LEU A 38 2.75 11.69 -3.66
N THR A 39 2.65 12.19 -2.43
CA THR A 39 2.05 11.44 -1.32
C THR A 39 0.59 11.07 -1.62
N GLY A 40 -0.21 12.04 -2.09
CA GLY A 40 -1.60 11.79 -2.46
C GLY A 40 -1.75 10.75 -3.56
N LEU A 41 -0.90 10.80 -4.60
CA LEU A 41 -0.86 9.80 -5.68
C LEU A 41 -0.52 8.41 -5.16
N ILE A 42 0.58 8.27 -4.41
CA ILE A 42 1.06 6.97 -3.89
C ILE A 42 0.01 6.37 -2.95
N ILE A 43 -0.42 7.11 -1.93
CA ILE A 43 -1.40 6.61 -0.96
C ILE A 43 -2.73 6.32 -1.64
N GLY A 44 -3.19 7.20 -2.54
CA GLY A 44 -4.40 6.97 -3.32
C GLY A 44 -4.34 5.68 -4.14
N SER A 45 -3.19 5.38 -4.77
CA SER A 45 -3.01 4.13 -5.51
C SER A 45 -2.99 2.86 -4.65
N LEU A 46 -2.92 2.99 -3.34
CA LEU A 46 -2.98 1.87 -2.40
C LEU A 46 -4.36 1.74 -1.73
N THR A 47 -5.14 2.83 -1.65
CA THR A 47 -6.39 2.86 -0.88
C THR A 47 -7.45 1.84 -1.28
N PRO A 48 -7.62 1.43 -2.56
CA PRO A 48 -8.61 0.40 -2.89
C PRO A 48 -8.36 -0.93 -2.17
N ASP A 49 -7.10 -1.31 -1.97
CA ASP A 49 -6.76 -2.54 -1.25
C ASP A 49 -6.85 -2.40 0.28
N PHE A 50 -6.95 -1.17 0.80
CA PHE A 50 -7.05 -0.97 2.25
C PHE A 50 -8.32 -1.57 2.87
N GLU A 51 -9.38 -1.73 2.09
CA GLU A 51 -10.55 -2.46 2.58
C GLU A 51 -10.21 -3.90 2.97
N TYR A 52 -9.34 -4.56 2.19
CA TYR A 52 -8.82 -5.90 2.55
C TYR A 52 -8.03 -5.87 3.84
N PHE A 53 -7.16 -4.85 4.02
CA PHE A 53 -6.32 -4.73 5.21
C PHE A 53 -7.15 -4.40 6.46
N LEU A 54 -8.14 -3.52 6.37
CA LEU A 54 -9.05 -3.20 7.45
C LEU A 54 -9.90 -4.41 7.87
N ARG A 55 -10.31 -5.23 6.91
CA ARG A 55 -11.07 -6.48 7.17
C ARG A 55 -10.17 -7.65 7.55
N MET A 56 -8.85 -7.55 7.34
CA MET A 56 -7.91 -8.68 7.39
C MET A 56 -8.42 -9.89 6.59
N LYS A 57 -9.00 -9.63 5.39
CA LYS A 57 -9.66 -10.62 4.53
C LYS A 57 -9.72 -10.11 3.10
N ILE A 58 -9.55 -11.01 2.12
CA ILE A 58 -9.75 -10.70 0.71
C ILE A 58 -11.26 -10.54 0.44
N GLN A 59 -11.75 -9.36 0.74
CA GLN A 59 -13.13 -8.95 0.49
C GLN A 59 -13.18 -7.43 0.33
N SER A 60 -13.69 -6.98 -0.82
CA SER A 60 -13.94 -5.57 -1.11
C SER A 60 -15.39 -5.44 -1.57
N ASP A 61 -16.13 -4.60 -0.88
CA ASP A 61 -17.53 -4.31 -1.19
C ASP A 61 -17.68 -2.90 -1.75
N TYR A 62 -16.75 -1.99 -1.42
CA TYR A 62 -16.87 -0.56 -1.72
C TYR A 62 -15.67 0.02 -2.46
N SER A 63 -14.46 -0.29 -2.02
CA SER A 63 -13.23 0.42 -2.39
C SER A 63 -12.87 0.32 -3.87
N HIS A 64 -13.24 -0.76 -4.54
CA HIS A 64 -12.98 -0.99 -5.98
C HIS A 64 -14.11 -0.50 -6.88
N THR A 65 -14.96 0.42 -6.40
CA THR A 65 -16.04 1.02 -7.19
C THR A 65 -15.76 2.49 -7.48
N ILE A 66 -16.31 3.02 -8.58
CA ILE A 66 -16.19 4.43 -8.95
C ILE A 66 -16.70 5.34 -7.82
N ILE A 67 -17.88 5.02 -7.28
CA ILE A 67 -18.48 5.79 -6.18
C ILE A 67 -17.69 5.61 -4.89
N GLY A 68 -17.22 4.39 -4.60
CA GLY A 68 -16.39 4.08 -3.44
C GLY A 68 -15.09 4.86 -3.41
N THR A 69 -14.56 5.25 -4.58
CA THR A 69 -13.39 6.11 -4.65
C THR A 69 -13.61 7.46 -3.96
N LEU A 70 -14.82 8.02 -4.05
CA LEU A 70 -15.10 9.33 -3.48
C LEU A 70 -15.44 9.27 -1.98
N TRP A 71 -16.27 8.32 -1.55
CA TRP A 71 -16.73 8.31 -0.17
C TRP A 71 -15.90 7.42 0.77
N PHE A 72 -15.15 6.43 0.22
CA PHE A 72 -14.32 5.52 1.00
C PHE A 72 -12.82 5.80 0.78
N ASN A 73 -12.32 5.71 -0.48
CA ASN A 73 -10.88 5.82 -0.73
C ASN A 73 -10.34 7.24 -0.49
N LEU A 74 -11.09 8.29 -0.84
CA LEU A 74 -10.66 9.67 -0.65
C LEU A 74 -10.48 10.03 0.84
N PRO A 75 -11.49 9.88 1.72
CA PRO A 75 -11.32 10.22 3.12
C PRO A 75 -10.29 9.31 3.81
N LEU A 76 -10.27 8.01 3.49
CA LEU A 76 -9.28 7.08 3.99
C LEU A 76 -7.86 7.47 3.52
N GLY A 77 -7.69 7.83 2.25
CA GLY A 77 -6.40 8.25 1.70
C GLY A 77 -5.87 9.51 2.36
N ILE A 78 -6.73 10.50 2.62
CA ILE A 78 -6.34 11.71 3.37
C ILE A 78 -5.90 11.33 4.79
N LEU A 79 -6.66 10.49 5.49
CA LEU A 79 -6.30 10.00 6.83
C LEU A 79 -4.94 9.30 6.83
N LEU A 80 -4.71 8.41 5.86
CA LEU A 80 -3.44 7.68 5.72
C LEU A 80 -2.26 8.61 5.40
N CYS A 81 -2.48 9.69 4.63
CA CYS A 81 -1.46 10.72 4.43
C CYS A 81 -1.04 11.36 5.77
N PHE A 82 -2.00 11.68 6.64
CA PHE A 82 -1.69 12.23 7.98
C PHE A 82 -1.00 11.19 8.87
N ILE A 83 -1.49 9.95 8.93
CA ILE A 83 -0.84 8.87 9.69
C ILE A 83 0.60 8.69 9.23
N PHE A 84 0.85 8.65 7.93
CA PHE A 84 2.19 8.50 7.39
C PHE A 84 3.07 9.69 7.78
N HIS A 85 2.66 10.92 7.50
CA HIS A 85 3.50 12.10 7.69
C HIS A 85 3.68 12.50 9.15
N ASP A 86 2.62 12.40 9.96
CA ASP A 86 2.65 12.87 11.35
C ASP A 86 3.11 11.79 12.33
N ILE A 87 2.97 10.49 11.98
CA ILE A 87 3.31 9.40 12.90
C ILE A 87 4.47 8.55 12.37
N ILE A 88 4.39 8.06 11.12
CA ILE A 88 5.29 7.00 10.64
C ILE A 88 6.58 7.59 10.08
N LYS A 89 6.50 8.62 9.28
CA LYS A 89 7.57 9.15 8.42
C LYS A 89 8.91 9.35 9.15
N LYS A 90 8.89 10.12 10.24
CA LYS A 90 10.11 10.50 10.95
C LYS A 90 10.79 9.28 11.60
N PRO A 91 10.12 8.48 12.45
CA PRO A 91 10.75 7.30 13.04
C PRO A 91 11.21 6.28 11.99
N LEU A 92 10.42 6.06 10.95
CA LEU A 92 10.77 5.14 9.87
C LEU A 92 12.07 5.54 9.16
N ILE A 93 12.21 6.83 8.79
CA ILE A 93 13.40 7.32 8.10
C ILE A 93 14.61 7.27 9.05
N GLU A 94 14.48 7.74 10.28
CA GLU A 94 15.58 7.80 11.26
C GLU A 94 16.12 6.41 11.64
N ASN A 95 15.29 5.38 11.64
CA ASN A 95 15.70 4.01 11.91
C ASN A 95 16.04 3.21 10.64
N SER A 96 16.00 3.84 9.46
CA SER A 96 16.37 3.20 8.20
C SER A 96 17.88 3.29 7.94
N PRO A 97 18.47 2.40 7.10
CA PRO A 97 19.87 2.49 6.69
C PRO A 97 20.23 3.84 6.06
N ASN A 98 21.48 4.25 6.20
CA ASN A 98 21.98 5.57 5.75
C ASN A 98 21.65 5.89 4.29
N PHE A 99 21.71 4.89 3.40
CA PHE A 99 21.39 5.08 1.99
C PHE A 99 19.90 5.45 1.75
N ILE A 100 19.00 5.10 2.68
CA ILE A 100 17.59 5.51 2.67
C ILE A 100 17.46 6.90 3.27
N GLN A 101 18.08 7.14 4.42
CA GLN A 101 18.01 8.44 5.10
C GLN A 101 18.45 9.58 4.18
N SER A 102 19.59 9.41 3.46
CA SER A 102 20.13 10.43 2.55
C SER A 102 19.20 10.78 1.39
N ARG A 103 18.42 9.82 0.89
CA ARG A 103 17.45 10.04 -0.20
C ARG A 103 16.10 10.58 0.24
N MET A 104 15.78 10.46 1.53
CA MET A 104 14.47 10.84 2.07
C MET A 104 14.54 12.12 2.94
N LYS A 105 15.64 12.88 2.88
CA LYS A 105 15.80 14.11 3.65
C LYS A 105 14.70 15.14 3.38
N GLU A 106 14.41 15.41 2.11
CA GLU A 106 13.36 16.35 1.74
C GLU A 106 11.98 15.89 2.26
N LEU A 107 11.69 14.58 2.18
CA LEU A 107 10.47 14.02 2.71
C LEU A 107 10.44 14.13 4.25
N LYS A 108 11.57 13.86 4.93
CA LYS A 108 11.68 13.95 6.39
C LYS A 108 11.38 15.36 6.88
N SER A 109 11.90 16.40 6.20
CA SER A 109 11.75 17.81 6.57
C SER A 109 10.39 18.41 6.21
N LEU A 110 9.60 17.75 5.36
CA LEU A 110 8.32 18.28 4.92
C LEU A 110 7.33 18.45 6.07
N ASN A 111 6.90 19.69 6.33
CA ASN A 111 5.78 19.97 7.23
C ASN A 111 4.46 19.66 6.52
N TRP A 112 3.90 18.48 6.83
CA TRP A 112 2.72 17.99 6.14
C TRP A 112 1.47 18.84 6.40
N LYS A 113 1.26 19.27 7.63
CA LYS A 113 0.08 20.10 7.98
C LYS A 113 0.06 21.39 7.19
N GLU A 114 1.18 22.07 7.14
CA GLU A 114 1.31 23.32 6.36
C GLU A 114 1.14 23.05 4.86
N TYR A 115 1.77 21.98 4.34
CA TYR A 115 1.64 21.59 2.95
C TYR A 115 0.19 21.27 2.60
N PHE A 116 -0.50 20.47 3.43
CA PHE A 116 -1.89 20.08 3.21
C PHE A 116 -2.82 21.32 3.25
N MET A 117 -2.68 22.19 4.23
CA MET A 117 -3.51 23.39 4.33
C MET A 117 -3.40 24.30 3.09
N LYS A 118 -2.21 24.38 2.49
CA LYS A 118 -1.99 25.17 1.26
C LYS A 118 -2.43 24.43 -0.01
N ASN A 119 -2.48 23.09 0.00
CA ASN A 119 -2.63 22.28 -1.20
C ASN A 119 -3.71 21.18 -1.08
N TRP A 120 -4.71 21.35 -0.21
CA TRP A 120 -5.68 20.30 0.10
C TRP A 120 -6.45 19.80 -1.13
N ILE A 121 -6.79 20.68 -2.08
CA ILE A 121 -7.44 20.32 -3.35
C ILE A 121 -6.50 19.43 -4.17
N THR A 122 -5.24 19.85 -4.33
CA THR A 122 -4.21 19.10 -5.07
C THR A 122 -3.99 17.72 -4.44
N VAL A 123 -3.94 17.63 -3.10
CA VAL A 123 -3.80 16.35 -2.40
C VAL A 123 -5.03 15.47 -2.63
N SER A 124 -6.23 16.01 -2.46
CA SER A 124 -7.49 15.28 -2.65
C SER A 124 -7.63 14.74 -4.07
N LEU A 125 -7.37 15.58 -5.08
CA LEU A 125 -7.40 15.16 -6.48
C LEU A 125 -6.33 14.10 -6.76
N SER A 126 -5.14 14.22 -6.17
CA SER A 126 -4.07 13.22 -6.32
C SER A 126 -4.46 11.88 -5.70
N VAL A 127 -5.13 11.86 -4.55
CA VAL A 127 -5.67 10.62 -3.95
C VAL A 127 -6.69 9.97 -4.87
N VAL A 128 -7.61 10.74 -5.43
CA VAL A 128 -8.64 10.23 -6.37
C VAL A 128 -7.98 9.67 -7.64
N ILE A 129 -7.03 10.40 -8.24
CA ILE A 129 -6.28 9.94 -9.43
C ILE A 129 -5.53 8.65 -9.11
N GLY A 130 -4.87 8.58 -7.95
CA GLY A 130 -4.20 7.36 -7.48
C GLY A 130 -5.16 6.17 -7.37
N ALA A 131 -6.31 6.36 -6.73
CA ALA A 131 -7.31 5.30 -6.56
C ALA A 131 -7.88 4.82 -7.91
N TYR A 132 -8.19 5.73 -8.82
CA TYR A 132 -8.64 5.34 -10.16
C TYR A 132 -7.55 4.64 -10.97
N SER A 133 -6.29 5.04 -10.84
CA SER A 133 -5.18 4.34 -11.50
C SER A 133 -5.02 2.90 -11.04
N HIS A 134 -5.28 2.63 -9.76
CA HIS A 134 -5.32 1.29 -9.20
C HIS A 134 -6.45 0.46 -9.83
N ILE A 135 -7.70 0.96 -9.77
CA ILE A 135 -8.88 0.28 -10.34
C ILE A 135 -8.69 0.03 -11.85
N PHE A 136 -8.13 1.02 -12.56
CA PHE A 136 -7.80 0.88 -13.98
C PHE A 136 -6.80 -0.26 -14.22
N TRP A 137 -5.71 -0.33 -13.44
CA TRP A 137 -4.72 -1.38 -13.56
C TRP A 137 -5.30 -2.76 -13.26
N ASP A 138 -6.09 -2.87 -12.19
CA ASP A 138 -6.76 -4.10 -11.79
C ASP A 138 -7.72 -4.62 -12.85
N SER A 139 -8.28 -3.74 -13.66
CA SER A 139 -9.18 -4.14 -14.74
C SER A 139 -8.50 -4.99 -15.83
N PHE A 140 -7.17 -5.02 -15.91
CA PHE A 140 -6.38 -5.90 -16.79
C PHE A 140 -5.87 -7.17 -16.10
N THR A 141 -5.80 -7.16 -14.76
CA THR A 141 -5.10 -8.19 -13.98
C THR A 141 -6.02 -9.03 -13.09
N HIS A 142 -7.31 -8.73 -13.08
CA HIS A 142 -8.32 -9.50 -12.35
C HIS A 142 -9.30 -10.22 -13.28
N SER A 143 -9.68 -11.44 -12.91
CA SER A 143 -10.67 -12.22 -13.65
C SER A 143 -12.01 -11.49 -13.69
N HIS A 144 -12.66 -11.54 -14.86
CA HIS A 144 -13.99 -10.96 -15.10
C HIS A 144 -14.10 -9.44 -14.91
N SER A 145 -12.97 -8.72 -14.90
CA SER A 145 -12.94 -7.27 -14.93
C SER A 145 -13.21 -6.73 -16.33
N PHE A 146 -13.42 -5.41 -16.46
CA PHE A 146 -13.80 -4.80 -17.73
C PHE A 146 -12.81 -5.14 -18.87
N PHE A 147 -11.53 -4.82 -18.72
CA PHE A 147 -10.55 -5.06 -19.77
C PHE A 147 -10.15 -6.53 -19.92
N THR A 148 -10.20 -7.34 -18.84
CA THR A 148 -9.97 -8.79 -18.98
C THR A 148 -11.06 -9.47 -19.81
N ASN A 149 -12.30 -8.99 -19.75
CA ASN A 149 -13.38 -9.47 -20.60
C ASN A 149 -13.27 -8.88 -22.02
N PHE A 150 -13.02 -7.57 -22.16
CA PHE A 150 -12.92 -6.92 -23.44
C PHE A 150 -11.81 -7.48 -24.34
N PHE A 151 -10.62 -7.75 -23.77
CA PHE A 151 -9.47 -8.31 -24.48
C PHE A 151 -9.37 -9.84 -24.38
N GLU A 152 -10.40 -10.51 -23.88
CA GLU A 152 -10.43 -11.98 -23.70
C GLU A 152 -9.24 -12.53 -22.88
N LEU A 153 -8.71 -11.77 -21.93
CA LEU A 153 -7.56 -12.15 -21.13
C LEU A 153 -7.86 -13.27 -20.13
N ASN A 154 -9.11 -13.66 -19.98
CA ASN A 154 -9.53 -14.84 -19.25
C ASN A 154 -9.20 -16.14 -20.01
N ARG A 155 -8.87 -16.06 -21.32
CA ARG A 155 -8.48 -17.21 -22.14
C ARG A 155 -7.19 -17.82 -21.59
N LYS A 156 -7.15 -19.15 -21.50
CA LYS A 156 -5.97 -19.89 -21.12
C LYS A 156 -4.96 -19.92 -22.26
N ILE A 157 -3.69 -19.94 -21.91
CA ILE A 157 -2.60 -20.16 -22.88
C ILE A 157 -2.66 -21.61 -23.33
N GLU A 158 -2.50 -21.80 -24.63
CA GLU A 158 -2.51 -23.13 -25.24
C GLU A 158 -1.50 -24.08 -24.55
N GLY A 159 -1.95 -25.28 -24.24
CA GLY A 159 -1.16 -26.26 -23.51
C GLY A 159 -1.03 -26.05 -22.01
N THR A 160 -1.68 -25.02 -21.43
CA THR A 160 -1.62 -24.72 -20.00
C THR A 160 -2.99 -24.44 -19.38
N ASP A 161 -3.07 -24.46 -18.02
CA ASP A 161 -4.24 -24.03 -17.28
C ASP A 161 -4.16 -22.54 -16.83
N ILE A 162 -3.18 -21.78 -17.36
CA ILE A 162 -2.88 -20.43 -16.92
C ILE A 162 -3.61 -19.42 -17.81
N PRO A 163 -4.53 -18.59 -17.27
CA PRO A 163 -5.14 -17.53 -18.05
C PRO A 163 -4.17 -16.35 -18.25
N ILE A 164 -4.31 -15.65 -19.38
CA ILE A 164 -3.40 -14.56 -19.78
C ILE A 164 -3.32 -13.47 -18.70
N PHE A 165 -4.45 -13.06 -18.09
CA PHE A 165 -4.45 -12.04 -17.05
C PHE A 165 -3.55 -12.39 -15.85
N LYS A 166 -3.35 -13.69 -15.57
CA LYS A 166 -2.44 -14.13 -14.51
C LYS A 166 -0.99 -13.80 -14.81
N ILE A 167 -0.58 -13.97 -16.06
CA ILE A 167 0.78 -13.58 -16.48
C ILE A 167 0.93 -12.07 -16.36
N LEU A 168 -0.06 -11.31 -16.85
CA LEU A 168 -0.06 -9.86 -16.71
C LEU A 168 0.02 -9.42 -15.24
N GLN A 169 -0.70 -10.12 -14.35
CA GLN A 169 -0.68 -9.86 -12.91
C GLN A 169 0.73 -10.01 -12.31
N HIS A 170 1.42 -11.12 -12.60
CA HIS A 170 2.77 -11.35 -12.08
C HIS A 170 3.81 -10.45 -12.75
N LEU A 171 3.73 -10.29 -14.07
CA LEU A 171 4.64 -9.44 -14.82
C LEU A 171 4.55 -7.99 -14.36
N SER A 172 3.34 -7.46 -14.18
CA SER A 172 3.11 -6.10 -13.69
C SER A 172 3.64 -5.90 -12.27
N THR A 173 3.53 -6.91 -11.41
CA THR A 173 4.12 -6.87 -10.06
C THR A 173 5.63 -6.69 -10.12
N VAL A 174 6.32 -7.49 -10.96
CA VAL A 174 7.78 -7.42 -11.11
C VAL A 174 8.20 -6.08 -11.73
N ILE A 175 7.58 -5.70 -12.85
CA ILE A 175 7.89 -4.44 -13.55
C ILE A 175 7.60 -3.24 -12.64
N GLY A 176 6.46 -3.24 -11.95
CA GLY A 176 6.09 -2.19 -11.01
C GLY A 176 7.10 -2.05 -9.87
N GLY A 177 7.52 -3.17 -9.28
CA GLY A 177 8.58 -3.20 -8.28
C GLY A 177 9.90 -2.60 -8.78
N ILE A 178 10.34 -2.99 -9.99
CA ILE A 178 11.56 -2.45 -10.60
C ILE A 178 11.44 -0.93 -10.82
N ILE A 179 10.30 -0.44 -11.31
CA ILE A 179 10.07 0.99 -11.53
C ILE A 179 10.16 1.76 -10.22
N ILE A 180 9.53 1.27 -9.15
CA ILE A 180 9.54 1.91 -7.83
C ILE A 180 10.97 1.95 -7.26
N ILE A 181 11.70 0.84 -7.32
CA ILE A 181 13.10 0.77 -6.87
C ILE A 181 13.96 1.76 -7.66
N ARG A 182 13.84 1.78 -9.00
CA ARG A 182 14.59 2.74 -9.83
C ARG A 182 14.22 4.19 -9.54
N TYR A 183 12.95 4.48 -9.31
CA TYR A 183 12.49 5.81 -8.94
C TYR A 183 13.12 6.24 -7.61
N PHE A 184 13.12 5.36 -6.60
CA PHE A 184 13.75 5.63 -5.31
C PHE A 184 15.27 5.83 -5.43
N LEU A 185 15.97 4.96 -6.18
CA LEU A 185 17.42 5.05 -6.35
C LEU A 185 17.86 6.30 -7.12
N LYS A 186 16.99 6.88 -7.95
CA LYS A 186 17.24 8.14 -8.65
C LYS A 186 17.03 9.40 -7.80
N GLN A 187 16.48 9.28 -6.59
CA GLN A 187 16.37 10.43 -5.69
C GLN A 187 17.75 10.95 -5.34
N LYS A 188 17.87 12.28 -5.23
CA LYS A 188 19.13 12.92 -4.84
C LYS A 188 19.58 12.42 -3.50
N THR A 189 20.86 12.08 -3.39
CA THR A 189 21.51 11.80 -2.11
C THR A 189 22.04 13.11 -1.53
N GLU A 190 21.68 13.40 -0.31
CA GLU A 190 22.19 14.57 0.41
C GLU A 190 23.08 14.14 1.56
N ILE A 191 24.12 14.93 1.81
CA ILE A 191 24.96 14.77 3.00
C ILE A 191 24.09 15.24 4.19
N ILE A 192 23.92 14.35 5.15
CA ILE A 192 23.14 14.59 6.36
C ILE A 192 23.89 14.01 7.56
N ASP A 193 23.61 14.55 8.74
CA ASP A 193 23.92 13.86 9.97
C ASP A 193 22.96 12.67 10.11
N TYR A 194 23.54 11.47 10.00
CA TYR A 194 22.75 10.25 10.08
C TYR A 194 22.26 10.00 11.51
N SER A 195 20.97 9.72 11.64
CA SER A 195 20.45 9.26 12.92
C SER A 195 20.99 7.86 13.24
N GLU A 196 21.34 7.61 14.49
CA GLU A 196 21.68 6.27 14.95
C GLU A 196 20.48 5.34 14.78
N GLN A 197 20.73 4.22 14.12
CA GLN A 197 19.69 3.23 13.85
C GLN A 197 19.40 2.44 15.13
N ASN A 198 18.17 2.48 15.58
CA ASN A 198 17.74 1.68 16.71
C ASN A 198 17.16 0.34 16.23
N ILE A 199 17.97 -0.73 16.29
CA ILE A 199 17.51 -2.07 15.91
C ILE A 199 16.25 -2.51 16.69
N LYS A 200 16.07 -2.03 17.92
CA LYS A 200 14.89 -2.32 18.74
C LYS A 200 13.59 -1.83 18.09
N TYR A 201 13.67 -0.74 17.29
CA TYR A 201 12.52 -0.26 16.53
C TYR A 201 11.98 -1.35 15.59
N TRP A 202 12.86 -1.98 14.81
CA TRP A 202 12.48 -3.04 13.87
C TRP A 202 12.05 -4.34 14.58
N ILE A 203 12.76 -4.69 15.66
CA ILE A 203 12.42 -5.86 16.49
C ILE A 203 11.01 -5.69 17.07
N ASN A 204 10.67 -4.52 17.60
CA ASN A 204 9.36 -4.24 18.16
C ASN A 204 8.25 -4.33 17.08
N ILE A 205 8.51 -3.83 15.86
CA ILE A 205 7.58 -3.97 14.73
C ILE A 205 7.35 -5.46 14.43
N ILE A 206 8.41 -6.25 14.33
CA ILE A 206 8.31 -7.68 14.03
C ILE A 206 7.53 -8.42 15.14
N ILE A 207 7.88 -8.21 16.40
CA ILE A 207 7.20 -8.84 17.54
C ILE A 207 5.72 -8.48 17.54
N LEU A 208 5.38 -7.20 17.41
CA LEU A 208 3.98 -6.76 17.43
C LEU A 208 3.23 -7.30 16.21
N THR A 209 3.84 -7.34 15.03
CA THR A 209 3.26 -7.93 13.82
C THR A 209 2.89 -9.40 14.03
N ILE A 210 3.83 -10.19 14.56
CA ILE A 210 3.63 -11.61 14.84
C ILE A 210 2.53 -11.77 15.90
N SER A 211 2.54 -10.97 16.96
CA SER A 211 1.54 -11.03 18.03
C SER A 211 0.13 -10.78 17.50
N ILE A 212 -0.08 -9.71 16.70
CA ILE A 212 -1.36 -9.39 16.09
C ILE A 212 -1.83 -10.51 15.15
N LEU A 213 -0.92 -11.02 14.31
CA LEU A 213 -1.24 -12.11 13.38
C LEU A 213 -1.59 -13.41 14.12
N THR A 214 -0.88 -13.74 15.22
CA THR A 214 -1.18 -14.90 16.04
C THR A 214 -2.57 -14.78 16.66
N VAL A 215 -2.91 -13.62 17.21
CA VAL A 215 -4.27 -13.36 17.72
C VAL A 215 -5.31 -13.53 16.61
N ARG A 216 -5.03 -13.03 15.41
CA ARG A 216 -5.93 -13.15 14.25
C ARG A 216 -6.14 -14.61 13.82
N ILE A 217 -5.08 -15.44 13.88
CA ILE A 217 -5.17 -16.89 13.63
C ILE A 217 -6.01 -17.57 14.71
N TYR A 218 -5.76 -17.25 15.97
CA TYR A 218 -6.53 -17.78 17.10
C TYR A 218 -8.03 -17.44 17.00
N LEU A 219 -8.36 -16.24 16.51
CA LEU A 219 -9.74 -15.79 16.27
C LEU A 219 -10.40 -16.41 15.03
N GLY A 220 -9.80 -17.45 14.43
CA GLY A 220 -10.43 -18.27 13.40
C GLY A 220 -9.96 -18.05 11.96
N LEU A 221 -8.82 -17.39 11.75
CA LEU A 221 -8.18 -17.36 10.44
C LEU A 221 -7.59 -18.75 10.13
N ARG A 222 -8.08 -19.40 9.07
CA ARG A 222 -7.61 -20.74 8.69
C ARG A 222 -6.27 -20.66 7.96
N ILE A 223 -5.32 -21.52 8.35
CA ILE A 223 -3.99 -21.60 7.70
C ILE A 223 -4.09 -21.94 6.21
N THR A 224 -5.14 -22.62 5.78
CA THR A 224 -5.42 -22.93 4.38
C THR A 224 -5.90 -21.74 3.55
N GLU A 225 -6.21 -20.61 4.18
CA GLU A 225 -6.66 -19.40 3.52
C GLU A 225 -5.48 -18.45 3.22
N TYR A 226 -4.50 -18.90 2.44
CA TYR A 226 -3.24 -18.21 2.17
C TYR A 226 -3.40 -16.71 1.84
N GLY A 227 -4.39 -16.36 1.00
CA GLY A 227 -4.64 -14.96 0.67
C GLY A 227 -5.05 -14.12 1.88
N ASN A 228 -5.91 -14.65 2.76
CA ASN A 228 -6.32 -13.96 3.98
C ASN A 228 -5.16 -13.86 4.99
N ILE A 229 -4.24 -14.86 5.01
CA ILE A 229 -3.02 -14.82 5.84
C ILE A 229 -2.12 -13.68 5.38
N ILE A 230 -1.85 -13.56 4.07
CA ILE A 230 -1.02 -12.51 3.50
C ILE A 230 -1.60 -11.13 3.84
N VAL A 231 -2.88 -10.93 3.60
CA VAL A 231 -3.58 -9.66 3.89
C VAL A 231 -3.54 -9.35 5.38
N SER A 232 -3.79 -10.34 6.24
CA SER A 232 -3.71 -10.17 7.69
C SER A 232 -2.29 -9.85 8.16
N GLY A 233 -1.26 -10.48 7.55
CA GLY A 233 0.14 -10.19 7.82
C GLY A 233 0.51 -8.76 7.46
N ILE A 234 0.12 -8.29 6.28
CA ILE A 234 0.34 -6.90 5.84
C ILE A 234 -0.37 -5.93 6.78
N ALA A 235 -1.64 -6.17 7.09
CA ALA A 235 -2.42 -5.34 8.01
C ALA A 235 -1.78 -5.29 9.40
N SER A 236 -1.34 -6.44 9.94
CA SER A 236 -0.64 -6.53 11.22
C SER A 236 0.66 -5.72 11.21
N GLY A 237 1.43 -5.78 10.10
CA GLY A 237 2.65 -5.00 9.91
C GLY A 237 2.39 -3.49 9.87
N MET A 238 1.34 -3.04 9.17
CA MET A 238 0.97 -1.62 9.12
C MET A 238 0.50 -1.10 10.49
N ILE A 239 -0.28 -1.89 11.23
CA ILE A 239 -0.70 -1.56 12.58
C ILE A 239 0.53 -1.48 13.50
N ALA A 240 1.41 -2.48 13.46
CA ALA A 240 2.63 -2.52 14.27
C ALA A 240 3.54 -1.32 13.96
N LEU A 241 3.77 -1.02 12.68
CA LEU A 241 4.56 0.13 12.23
C LEU A 241 3.99 1.45 12.80
N THR A 242 2.67 1.62 12.76
CA THR A 242 2.01 2.83 13.26
C THR A 242 2.17 2.97 14.77
N PHE A 243 1.91 1.89 15.53
CA PHE A 243 1.99 1.95 17.00
C PHE A 243 3.42 2.10 17.51
N VAL A 244 4.38 1.37 16.93
CA VAL A 244 5.81 1.49 17.31
C VAL A 244 6.34 2.86 16.95
N SER A 245 5.98 3.43 15.78
CA SER A 245 6.38 4.78 15.40
C SER A 245 5.80 5.83 16.34
N LEU A 246 4.54 5.69 16.74
CA LEU A 246 3.91 6.61 17.70
C LEU A 246 4.59 6.54 19.08
N TYR A 247 4.93 5.34 19.53
CA TYR A 247 5.67 5.16 20.78
C TYR A 247 7.06 5.81 20.73
N GLU A 248 7.81 5.61 19.64
CA GLU A 248 9.14 6.20 19.47
C GLU A 248 9.11 7.73 19.43
N GLN A 249 8.12 8.32 18.77
CA GLN A 249 7.92 9.77 18.77
C GLN A 249 7.65 10.34 20.16
N ARG A 250 6.82 9.66 20.96
CA ARG A 250 6.52 10.12 22.33
C ARG A 250 7.75 10.08 23.22
N LYS A 251 8.59 9.05 23.06
CA LYS A 251 9.84 8.90 23.81
C LYS A 251 10.84 10.02 23.48
N THR A 252 10.99 10.35 22.20
CA THR A 252 11.92 11.41 21.77
C THR A 252 11.38 12.81 22.08
N GLY A 253 10.09 13.06 21.98
CA GLY A 253 9.44 14.33 22.33
C GLY A 253 9.43 14.62 23.83
N GLY A 254 9.37 13.58 24.68
CA GLY A 254 9.47 13.73 26.15
C GLY A 254 10.85 14.16 26.64
N ASN A 255 11.91 13.80 25.90
CA ASN A 255 13.29 14.17 26.28
C ASN A 255 13.69 15.62 25.93
N THR A 256 12.90 16.32 25.11
CA THR A 256 13.14 17.74 24.75
C THR A 256 12.53 18.75 25.72
N VAL A 257 11.76 18.29 26.71
CA VAL A 257 11.11 19.17 27.71
C VAL A 257 11.92 19.31 29.01
N TYR A 258 12.99 18.52 29.17
CA TYR A 258 13.81 18.49 30.39
C TYR A 258 15.29 18.86 30.20
N ASN A 259 15.65 19.54 29.09
CA ASN A 259 17.00 20.08 28.89
C ASN A 259 16.94 21.61 28.65
#